data_46dbfd24b0a88a119876e4f39544f88d
#
_entry.id   46dbfd24b0a88a119876e4f39544f88d
#
_cell.length_a   1.000
_cell.length_b   1.000
_cell.length_c   1.000
_cell.angle_alpha   90.00
_cell.angle_beta   90.00
_cell.angle_gamma   90.00
#
_symmetry.space_group_name_H-M   'P 1'
#
loop_
_entity.id
_entity.type
_entity.pdbx_description
1 polymer ?
#
loop_
_entity_poly.entity_id
_entity_poly.type
_entity_poly.pdbx_seq_one_letter_code
_entity_poly.pdbx_strand_id
1 'polypeptide(L)'
;MTVRVGINGLGRIGRGVLRAIFEIEEYSKQIEVVAVNGSLSAKQHAHLIKYDSVHGKFSGDIDFNESQNWLSINGRKFSLYRERSPENIPWNVDVILECTGAFNKREEAIRHNAEKVIVSAPVPDADVTIVYGVNDDMLEKEHKVISAGSCTTNCLAPIVKVLHSSLSIKSGFMTTIHAYTNDQNVLDGNHKDLRRARACGLSMVPTTTGAAKTIGSVIPELKGKLDGTAVRVPVSNVSMVDFTFTTDKKATVEEINEMFKDAALSSTSFQRVTLESNFWIPVSATRMTSEGTKMTSEGTRMTEGYPMSNVLSICEEPLVSIDFVHNPYSAIVDLTGTYVTGDICRVAAWYDNEWAFSLRMLDIALLSHSKV
;
A
#
# COMPACT_ATOMS: atom_id res chain seq x y z
N MET A 1 -16.16 -15.09 -9.80
CA MET A 1 -17.26 -14.42 -9.05
C MET A 1 -16.79 -13.02 -8.74
N THR A 2 -17.70 -12.04 -8.66
CA THR A 2 -17.38 -10.65 -8.35
C THR A 2 -17.47 -10.46 -6.85
N VAL A 3 -16.44 -9.86 -6.23
CA VAL A 3 -16.41 -9.55 -4.78
C VAL A 3 -17.26 -8.32 -4.52
N ARG A 4 -18.22 -8.43 -3.60
CA ARG A 4 -19.10 -7.33 -3.20
C ARG A 4 -18.46 -6.59 -2.01
N VAL A 5 -18.11 -5.33 -2.22
CA VAL A 5 -17.38 -4.54 -1.21
C VAL A 5 -18.21 -3.38 -0.67
N GLY A 6 -18.02 -3.11 0.64
CA GLY A 6 -18.40 -1.89 1.31
C GLY A 6 -17.16 -1.08 1.69
N ILE A 7 -17.20 0.24 1.54
CA ILE A 7 -16.09 1.12 1.92
C ILE A 7 -16.53 2.00 3.08
N ASN A 8 -15.94 1.78 4.26
CA ASN A 8 -16.18 2.62 5.42
C ASN A 8 -15.11 3.72 5.51
N GLY A 9 -15.52 4.97 5.34
CA GLY A 9 -14.64 6.14 5.34
C GLY A 9 -14.19 6.56 3.94
N LEU A 10 -14.69 7.70 3.47
CA LEU A 10 -14.29 8.32 2.21
C LEU A 10 -13.25 9.45 2.44
N GLY A 11 -12.22 9.14 3.23
CA GLY A 11 -11.00 9.92 3.39
C GLY A 11 -10.06 9.76 2.18
N ARG A 12 -8.76 10.05 2.36
CA ARG A 12 -7.77 9.89 1.28
C ARG A 12 -7.75 8.47 0.74
N ILE A 13 -7.56 7.47 1.61
CA ILE A 13 -7.47 6.06 1.21
C ILE A 13 -8.80 5.55 0.65
N GLY A 14 -9.94 5.77 1.33
CA GLY A 14 -11.23 5.27 0.82
C GLY A 14 -11.63 5.86 -0.53
N ARG A 15 -11.28 7.14 -0.82
CA ARG A 15 -11.46 7.70 -2.17
C ARG A 15 -10.46 7.14 -3.18
N GLY A 16 -9.20 6.91 -2.77
CA GLY A 16 -8.20 6.23 -3.60
C GLY A 16 -8.66 4.83 -4.00
N VAL A 17 -9.13 4.02 -3.04
CA VAL A 17 -9.74 2.71 -3.27
C VAL A 17 -10.91 2.79 -4.23
N LEU A 18 -11.85 3.71 -3.99
CA LEU A 18 -13.02 3.87 -4.85
C LEU A 18 -12.63 4.26 -6.28
N ARG A 19 -11.71 5.22 -6.45
CA ARG A 19 -11.21 5.62 -7.77
C ARG A 19 -10.52 4.45 -8.48
N ALA A 20 -9.65 3.71 -7.79
CA ALA A 20 -8.92 2.58 -8.37
C ALA A 20 -9.85 1.51 -8.94
N ILE A 21 -10.98 1.22 -8.27
CA ILE A 21 -11.98 0.27 -8.79
C ILE A 21 -12.54 0.70 -10.14
N PHE A 22 -12.65 2.00 -10.40
CA PHE A 22 -13.23 2.52 -11.64
C PHE A 22 -12.18 3.00 -12.66
N GLU A 23 -10.94 3.25 -12.26
CA GLU A 23 -9.84 3.64 -13.14
C GLU A 23 -9.08 2.41 -13.70
N ILE A 24 -9.06 1.30 -12.95
CA ILE A 24 -8.33 0.08 -13.32
C ILE A 24 -9.31 -1.02 -13.71
N GLU A 25 -9.26 -1.45 -14.97
CA GLU A 25 -10.21 -2.38 -15.56
C GLU A 25 -10.27 -3.73 -14.85
N GLU A 26 -9.12 -4.25 -14.37
CA GLU A 26 -9.02 -5.51 -13.64
C GLU A 26 -9.84 -5.48 -12.36
N TYR A 27 -9.74 -4.41 -11.56
CA TYR A 27 -10.57 -4.25 -10.37
C TYR A 27 -12.03 -4.01 -10.72
N SER A 28 -12.29 -3.23 -11.77
CA SER A 28 -13.65 -2.94 -12.25
C SER A 28 -14.43 -4.19 -12.65
N LYS A 29 -13.73 -5.21 -13.16
CA LYS A 29 -14.33 -6.52 -13.56
C LYS A 29 -14.55 -7.46 -12.38
N GLN A 30 -13.73 -7.34 -11.32
CA GLN A 30 -13.71 -8.31 -10.22
C GLN A 30 -14.39 -7.79 -8.95
N ILE A 31 -14.63 -6.47 -8.83
CA ILE A 31 -15.16 -5.84 -7.63
C ILE A 31 -16.46 -5.07 -7.95
N GLU A 32 -17.47 -5.29 -7.13
CA GLU A 32 -18.71 -4.53 -7.10
C GLU A 32 -18.76 -3.68 -5.82
N VAL A 33 -18.82 -2.35 -5.97
CA VAL A 33 -19.10 -1.45 -4.85
C VAL A 33 -20.60 -1.45 -4.60
N VAL A 34 -21.00 -1.97 -3.45
CA VAL A 34 -22.42 -2.04 -3.05
C VAL A 34 -22.82 -0.80 -2.26
N ALA A 35 -21.95 -0.38 -1.34
CA ALA A 35 -22.19 0.76 -0.50
C ALA A 35 -20.90 1.43 -0.02
N VAL A 36 -21.01 2.71 0.29
CA VAL A 36 -19.97 3.49 0.96
C VAL A 36 -20.55 4.16 2.20
N ASN A 37 -19.72 4.39 3.21
CA ASN A 37 -20.09 5.17 4.38
C ASN A 37 -19.17 6.37 4.53
N GLY A 38 -19.73 7.56 4.74
CA GLY A 38 -18.96 8.79 4.88
C GLY A 38 -19.76 9.89 5.55
N SER A 39 -19.09 10.86 6.18
CA SER A 39 -19.74 11.91 6.99
C SER A 39 -20.32 13.09 6.20
N LEU A 40 -19.98 13.20 4.91
CA LEU A 40 -20.40 14.32 4.06
C LEU A 40 -21.66 13.98 3.26
N SER A 41 -22.27 14.98 2.63
CA SER A 41 -23.39 14.83 1.70
C SER A 41 -22.96 14.12 0.40
N ALA A 42 -23.92 13.57 -0.34
CA ALA A 42 -23.62 12.92 -1.61
C ALA A 42 -22.94 13.88 -2.61
N LYS A 43 -23.41 15.13 -2.68
CA LYS A 43 -22.80 16.20 -3.49
C LYS A 43 -21.35 16.47 -3.10
N GLN A 44 -21.05 16.55 -1.80
CA GLN A 44 -19.71 16.84 -1.31
C GLN A 44 -18.76 15.65 -1.58
N HIS A 45 -19.22 14.43 -1.37
CA HIS A 45 -18.44 13.24 -1.72
C HIS A 45 -18.19 13.15 -3.23
N ALA A 46 -19.21 13.35 -4.06
CA ALA A 46 -19.07 13.39 -5.53
C ALA A 46 -18.02 14.42 -5.97
N HIS A 47 -18.04 15.62 -5.36
CA HIS A 47 -17.05 16.67 -5.65
C HIS A 47 -15.62 16.23 -5.29
N LEU A 48 -15.42 15.65 -4.08
CA LEU A 48 -14.09 15.23 -3.63
C LEU A 48 -13.57 13.95 -4.33
N ILE A 49 -14.45 13.13 -4.89
CA ILE A 49 -14.06 12.02 -5.77
C ILE A 49 -13.64 12.56 -7.13
N LYS A 50 -14.38 13.57 -7.66
CA LYS A 50 -14.09 14.15 -8.98
C LYS A 50 -12.80 14.97 -9.02
N TYR A 51 -12.53 15.75 -7.96
CA TYR A 51 -11.41 16.69 -7.91
C TYR A 51 -10.48 16.32 -6.74
N ASP A 52 -9.27 15.93 -7.06
CA ASP A 52 -8.23 15.62 -6.09
C ASP A 52 -6.97 16.44 -6.39
N SER A 53 -6.42 17.09 -5.36
CA SER A 53 -5.26 17.99 -5.53
C SER A 53 -3.96 17.23 -5.80
N VAL A 54 -3.89 15.94 -5.44
CA VAL A 54 -2.72 15.09 -5.59
C VAL A 54 -2.85 14.22 -6.84
N HIS A 55 -3.97 13.51 -6.96
CA HIS A 55 -4.21 12.54 -8.04
C HIS A 55 -4.95 13.13 -9.24
N GLY A 56 -5.22 14.45 -9.24
CA GLY A 56 -5.86 15.14 -10.34
C GLY A 56 -7.35 14.84 -10.49
N LYS A 57 -7.91 15.31 -11.60
CA LYS A 57 -9.33 15.17 -11.90
C LYS A 57 -9.64 13.73 -12.35
N PHE A 58 -10.61 13.10 -11.71
CA PHE A 58 -11.14 11.79 -12.14
C PHE A 58 -11.78 11.90 -13.54
N SER A 59 -11.42 11.03 -14.45
CA SER A 59 -11.87 11.07 -15.85
C SER A 59 -13.30 10.56 -16.05
N GLY A 60 -13.79 9.65 -15.19
CA GLY A 60 -15.12 9.06 -15.29
C GLY A 60 -16.26 10.01 -14.93
N ASP A 61 -17.47 9.59 -15.25
CA ASP A 61 -18.70 10.30 -14.89
C ASP A 61 -19.11 10.01 -13.46
N ILE A 62 -19.50 11.06 -12.73
CA ILE A 62 -19.98 10.93 -11.35
C ILE A 62 -21.36 11.61 -11.26
N ASP A 63 -22.32 10.85 -10.74
CA ASP A 63 -23.66 11.35 -10.44
C ASP A 63 -24.05 11.04 -8.99
N PHE A 64 -25.05 11.73 -8.46
CA PHE A 64 -25.49 11.58 -7.07
C PHE A 64 -26.96 11.96 -6.88
N ASN A 65 -27.53 11.46 -5.79
CA ASN A 65 -28.86 11.88 -5.35
C ASN A 65 -28.87 12.07 -3.84
N GLU A 66 -29.13 13.30 -3.41
CA GLU A 66 -29.16 13.67 -1.97
C GLU A 66 -30.36 13.08 -1.24
N SER A 67 -31.55 13.07 -1.86
CA SER A 67 -32.78 12.59 -1.23
C SER A 67 -32.84 11.07 -1.06
N GLN A 68 -32.18 10.34 -1.98
CA GLN A 68 -32.13 8.89 -1.98
C GLN A 68 -30.78 8.33 -1.45
N ASN A 69 -29.85 9.21 -1.06
CA ASN A 69 -28.54 8.86 -0.51
C ASN A 69 -27.80 7.82 -1.37
N TRP A 70 -27.48 8.16 -2.61
CA TRP A 70 -26.64 7.32 -3.45
C TRP A 70 -25.63 8.14 -4.26
N LEU A 71 -24.57 7.46 -4.65
CA LEU A 71 -23.58 7.90 -5.63
C LEU A 71 -23.57 6.94 -6.82
N SER A 72 -23.14 7.44 -7.97
CA SER A 72 -22.90 6.64 -9.16
C SER A 72 -21.59 7.03 -9.83
N ILE A 73 -20.81 6.08 -10.26
CA ILE A 73 -19.59 6.28 -11.04
C ILE A 73 -19.71 5.43 -12.32
N ASN A 74 -19.55 6.07 -13.49
CA ASN A 74 -19.68 5.42 -14.79
C ASN A 74 -20.98 4.61 -14.91
N GLY A 75 -22.10 5.14 -14.39
CA GLY A 75 -23.41 4.50 -14.40
C GLY A 75 -23.62 3.39 -13.36
N ARG A 76 -22.61 2.98 -12.62
CA ARG A 76 -22.73 2.01 -11.52
C ARG A 76 -23.12 2.73 -10.24
N LYS A 77 -24.32 2.41 -9.73
CA LYS A 77 -24.91 3.05 -8.56
C LYS A 77 -24.64 2.25 -7.30
N PHE A 78 -24.33 2.92 -6.20
CA PHE A 78 -24.13 2.35 -4.88
C PHE A 78 -24.70 3.26 -3.78
N SER A 79 -25.06 2.67 -2.61
CA SER A 79 -25.66 3.39 -1.49
C SER A 79 -24.62 4.22 -0.75
N LEU A 80 -25.02 5.39 -0.24
CA LEU A 80 -24.23 6.21 0.66
C LEU A 80 -24.88 6.20 2.05
N TYR A 81 -24.17 5.67 3.04
CA TYR A 81 -24.55 5.73 4.45
C TYR A 81 -23.79 6.86 5.16
N ARG A 82 -24.34 7.30 6.30
CA ARG A 82 -23.75 8.35 7.16
C ARG A 82 -23.77 7.93 8.62
N GLU A 83 -23.45 6.66 8.85
CA GLU A 83 -23.49 6.06 10.16
C GLU A 83 -22.13 6.16 10.87
N ARG A 84 -22.15 6.44 12.18
CA ARG A 84 -20.94 6.48 12.99
C ARG A 84 -20.59 5.13 13.57
N SER A 85 -21.59 4.34 13.89
CA SER A 85 -21.44 3.03 14.52
C SER A 85 -21.46 1.93 13.44
N PRO A 86 -20.40 1.12 13.31
CA PRO A 86 -20.29 0.10 12.26
C PRO A 86 -21.46 -0.87 12.21
N GLU A 87 -21.95 -1.28 13.38
CA GLU A 87 -23.06 -2.23 13.53
C GLU A 87 -24.40 -1.72 13.01
N ASN A 88 -24.57 -0.41 12.87
CA ASN A 88 -25.79 0.19 12.35
C ASN A 88 -25.82 0.32 10.83
N ILE A 89 -24.70 0.05 10.17
CA ILE A 89 -24.62 0.12 8.71
C ILE A 89 -25.17 -1.19 8.14
N PRO A 90 -26.21 -1.15 7.32
CA PRO A 90 -26.83 -2.36 6.76
C PRO A 90 -26.00 -2.90 5.59
N TRP A 91 -24.77 -3.30 5.88
CA TRP A 91 -23.88 -3.92 4.90
C TRP A 91 -24.50 -5.21 4.34
N ASN A 92 -24.48 -5.37 3.05
CA ASN A 92 -24.82 -6.62 2.38
C ASN A 92 -23.70 -6.94 1.39
N VAL A 93 -22.53 -7.21 1.93
CA VAL A 93 -21.27 -7.32 1.20
C VAL A 93 -20.43 -8.47 1.75
N ASP A 94 -19.50 -8.95 0.92
CA ASP A 94 -18.56 -10.00 1.31
C ASP A 94 -17.41 -9.40 2.15
N VAL A 95 -16.92 -8.22 1.73
CA VAL A 95 -15.75 -7.58 2.33
C VAL A 95 -16.04 -6.12 2.67
N ILE A 96 -15.65 -5.69 3.87
CA ILE A 96 -15.57 -4.29 4.25
C ILE A 96 -14.13 -3.80 4.17
N LEU A 97 -13.93 -2.67 3.50
CA LEU A 97 -12.68 -1.91 3.53
C LEU A 97 -12.81 -0.78 4.55
N GLU A 98 -12.19 -0.96 5.71
CA GLU A 98 -12.22 0.00 6.81
C GLU A 98 -11.13 1.06 6.60
N CYS A 99 -11.52 2.24 6.16
CA CYS A 99 -10.63 3.34 5.75
C CYS A 99 -10.79 4.62 6.59
N THR A 100 -11.47 4.55 7.75
CA THR A 100 -11.68 5.73 8.61
C THR A 100 -10.49 6.05 9.49
N GLY A 101 -9.68 5.04 9.83
CA GLY A 101 -8.63 5.13 10.85
C GLY A 101 -9.17 5.20 12.29
N ALA A 102 -10.46 5.02 12.50
CA ALA A 102 -11.10 5.06 13.83
C ALA A 102 -11.20 3.68 14.50
N PHE A 103 -11.26 2.60 13.72
CA PHE A 103 -11.49 1.23 14.20
C PHE A 103 -10.22 0.39 14.04
N ASN A 104 -9.18 0.71 14.82
CA ASN A 104 -7.84 0.12 14.72
C ASN A 104 -7.59 -0.97 15.76
N LYS A 105 -8.64 -1.52 16.35
CA LYS A 105 -8.63 -2.70 17.21
C LYS A 105 -9.54 -3.76 16.64
N ARG A 106 -9.20 -5.03 16.86
CA ARG A 106 -10.01 -6.16 16.39
C ARG A 106 -11.45 -6.09 16.89
N GLU A 107 -11.65 -5.83 18.19
CA GLU A 107 -12.96 -5.72 18.81
C GLU A 107 -13.85 -4.59 18.24
N GLU A 108 -13.23 -3.55 17.71
CA GLU A 108 -13.91 -2.43 17.07
C GLU A 108 -14.25 -2.76 15.61
N ALA A 109 -13.26 -3.28 14.84
CA ALA A 109 -13.43 -3.59 13.43
C ALA A 109 -14.45 -4.71 13.17
N ILE A 110 -14.49 -5.74 14.02
CA ILE A 110 -15.43 -6.87 13.87
C ILE A 110 -16.91 -6.47 13.96
N ARG A 111 -17.22 -5.28 14.50
CA ARG A 111 -18.58 -4.75 14.61
C ARG A 111 -19.23 -4.43 13.26
N HIS A 112 -18.47 -4.40 12.19
CA HIS A 112 -19.01 -4.21 10.83
C HIS A 112 -19.92 -5.33 10.33
N ASN A 113 -19.95 -6.46 11.01
CA ASN A 113 -20.82 -7.60 10.68
C ASN A 113 -20.76 -7.99 9.19
N ALA A 114 -19.55 -8.15 8.65
CA ALA A 114 -19.27 -8.70 7.33
C ALA A 114 -18.46 -9.99 7.45
N GLU A 115 -18.32 -10.72 6.35
CA GLU A 115 -17.53 -11.95 6.32
C GLU A 115 -16.05 -11.63 6.57
N LYS A 116 -15.55 -10.57 5.92
CA LYS A 116 -14.18 -10.07 6.07
C LYS A 116 -14.18 -8.56 6.31
N VAL A 117 -13.29 -8.10 7.17
CA VAL A 117 -13.03 -6.67 7.41
C VAL A 117 -11.53 -6.43 7.22
N ILE A 118 -11.17 -5.66 6.22
CA ILE A 118 -9.79 -5.29 5.92
C ILE A 118 -9.56 -3.86 6.40
N VAL A 119 -8.65 -3.69 7.35
CA VAL A 119 -8.37 -2.38 7.98
C VAL A 119 -7.17 -1.74 7.33
N SER A 120 -7.31 -0.50 6.85
CA SER A 120 -6.27 0.31 6.20
C SER A 120 -5.27 0.92 7.20
N ALA A 121 -4.97 0.21 8.26
CA ALA A 121 -4.06 0.63 9.33
C ALA A 121 -3.47 -0.59 10.05
N PRO A 122 -2.35 -0.43 10.79
CA PRO A 122 -1.88 -1.45 11.70
C PRO A 122 -2.92 -1.74 12.79
N VAL A 123 -3.28 -3.01 12.95
CA VAL A 123 -4.16 -3.52 14.00
C VAL A 123 -3.37 -4.61 14.75
N PRO A 124 -2.79 -4.30 15.92
CA PRO A 124 -1.89 -5.22 16.62
C PRO A 124 -2.53 -6.55 17.05
N ASP A 125 -3.84 -6.53 17.25
CA ASP A 125 -4.67 -7.66 17.68
C ASP A 125 -5.57 -8.21 16.55
N ALA A 126 -5.29 -7.89 15.27
CA ALA A 126 -5.97 -8.48 14.12
C ALA A 126 -5.77 -10.00 14.08
N ASP A 127 -6.66 -10.71 13.41
CA ASP A 127 -6.50 -12.15 13.18
C ASP A 127 -5.19 -12.43 12.39
N VAL A 128 -4.88 -11.54 11.44
CA VAL A 128 -3.63 -11.58 10.66
C VAL A 128 -3.29 -10.18 10.12
N THR A 129 -1.99 -9.92 9.96
CA THR A 129 -1.50 -8.78 9.18
C THR A 129 -0.97 -9.30 7.84
N ILE A 130 -1.55 -8.82 6.75
CA ILE A 130 -1.15 -9.20 5.39
C ILE A 130 -0.49 -8.01 4.69
N VAL A 131 0.68 -8.26 4.14
CA VAL A 131 1.34 -7.42 3.14
C VAL A 131 1.33 -8.21 1.84
N TYR A 132 0.48 -7.80 0.92
CA TYR A 132 0.26 -8.50 -0.35
C TYR A 132 1.58 -8.69 -1.12
N GLY A 133 1.79 -9.89 -1.65
CA GLY A 133 3.03 -10.32 -2.30
C GLY A 133 4.16 -10.74 -1.34
N VAL A 134 3.96 -10.60 -0.03
CA VAL A 134 4.98 -10.94 0.96
C VAL A 134 4.60 -12.16 1.80
N ASN A 135 3.41 -12.16 2.41
CA ASN A 135 2.95 -13.23 3.30
C ASN A 135 1.50 -13.65 3.02
N ASP A 136 1.11 -13.70 1.76
CA ASP A 136 -0.24 -14.06 1.31
C ASP A 136 -0.66 -15.46 1.74
N ASP A 137 0.31 -16.34 1.93
CA ASP A 137 0.15 -17.71 2.43
C ASP A 137 -0.33 -17.77 3.89
N MET A 138 -0.07 -16.73 4.68
CA MET A 138 -0.56 -16.63 6.06
C MET A 138 -2.06 -16.33 6.16
N LEU A 139 -2.72 -15.96 5.06
CA LEU A 139 -4.15 -15.67 5.07
C LEU A 139 -4.96 -16.97 5.03
N GLU A 140 -5.81 -17.17 6.03
CA GLU A 140 -6.68 -18.32 6.19
C GLU A 140 -8.16 -17.92 6.08
N LYS A 141 -9.02 -18.92 5.78
CA LYS A 141 -10.46 -18.72 5.65
C LYS A 141 -11.10 -18.17 6.93
N GLU A 142 -10.63 -18.59 8.08
CA GLU A 142 -11.15 -18.24 9.41
C GLU A 142 -10.85 -16.80 9.83
N HIS A 143 -9.85 -16.16 9.23
CA HIS A 143 -9.46 -14.79 9.53
C HIS A 143 -10.54 -13.81 9.10
N LYS A 144 -11.14 -13.09 10.04
CA LYS A 144 -12.21 -12.11 9.82
C LYS A 144 -11.70 -10.68 9.77
N VAL A 145 -10.85 -10.30 10.71
CA VAL A 145 -10.25 -8.96 10.77
C VAL A 145 -8.81 -9.03 10.29
N ILE A 146 -8.57 -8.44 9.14
CA ILE A 146 -7.28 -8.46 8.44
C ILE A 146 -6.69 -7.05 8.50
N SER A 147 -5.49 -6.91 9.06
CA SER A 147 -4.74 -5.66 8.96
C SER A 147 -3.95 -5.61 7.66
N ALA A 148 -4.12 -4.56 6.87
CA ALA A 148 -3.28 -4.29 5.69
C ALA A 148 -1.92 -3.66 6.06
N GLY A 149 -1.62 -3.52 7.36
CA GLY A 149 -0.45 -2.81 7.83
C GLY A 149 -0.52 -1.30 7.54
N SER A 150 0.63 -0.67 7.35
CA SER A 150 0.74 0.72 6.90
C SER A 150 1.33 0.82 5.50
N CYS A 151 1.19 1.98 4.85
CA CYS A 151 1.84 2.24 3.56
C CYS A 151 3.37 2.04 3.65
N THR A 152 4.00 2.47 4.74
CA THR A 152 5.43 2.26 5.00
C THR A 152 5.77 0.77 5.19
N THR A 153 4.92 0.01 5.90
CA THR A 153 5.10 -1.45 6.04
C THR A 153 5.02 -2.14 4.68
N ASN A 154 4.09 -1.72 3.82
CA ASN A 154 3.92 -2.26 2.47
C ASN A 154 5.11 -1.94 1.56
N CYS A 155 5.79 -0.81 1.77
CA CYS A 155 7.05 -0.51 1.07
C CYS A 155 8.24 -1.33 1.63
N LEU A 156 8.40 -1.38 2.95
CA LEU A 156 9.56 -2.01 3.58
C LEU A 156 9.56 -3.54 3.45
N ALA A 157 8.41 -4.19 3.58
CA ALA A 157 8.33 -5.65 3.65
C ALA A 157 8.83 -6.37 2.39
N PRO A 158 8.46 -5.99 1.14
CA PRO A 158 9.02 -6.59 -0.07
C PRO A 158 10.55 -6.43 -0.15
N ILE A 159 11.07 -5.26 0.19
CA ILE A 159 12.52 -4.99 0.21
C ILE A 159 13.23 -5.94 1.18
N VAL A 160 12.72 -6.01 2.39
CA VAL A 160 13.30 -6.84 3.45
C VAL A 160 13.18 -8.33 3.11
N LYS A 161 12.09 -8.78 2.47
CA LYS A 161 11.91 -10.16 2.03
C LYS A 161 12.98 -10.56 1.01
N VAL A 162 13.22 -9.74 -0.01
CA VAL A 162 14.27 -9.98 -1.03
C VAL A 162 15.64 -10.07 -0.37
N LEU A 163 16.00 -9.07 0.44
CA LEU A 163 17.30 -9.00 1.09
C LEU A 163 17.51 -10.12 2.12
N HIS A 164 16.50 -10.43 2.94
CA HIS A 164 16.62 -11.45 3.98
C HIS A 164 16.76 -12.85 3.41
N SER A 165 16.01 -13.17 2.36
CA SER A 165 16.09 -14.46 1.67
C SER A 165 17.47 -14.74 1.10
N SER A 166 18.15 -13.71 0.61
CA SER A 166 19.46 -13.84 -0.06
C SER A 166 20.64 -13.68 0.91
N LEU A 167 20.57 -12.69 1.80
CA LEU A 167 21.69 -12.21 2.61
C LEU A 167 21.57 -12.50 4.10
N SER A 168 20.40 -12.91 4.59
CA SER A 168 20.13 -13.15 6.02
C SER A 168 20.39 -11.91 6.88
N ILE A 169 19.44 -10.95 6.88
CA ILE A 169 19.52 -9.72 7.69
C ILE A 169 19.69 -10.06 9.17
N LYS A 170 20.70 -9.49 9.80
CA LYS A 170 20.96 -9.57 11.26
C LYS A 170 20.19 -8.54 12.04
N SER A 171 20.30 -7.28 11.58
CA SER A 171 19.66 -6.13 12.19
C SER A 171 19.51 -5.02 11.17
N GLY A 172 18.57 -4.11 11.39
CA GLY A 172 18.40 -2.96 10.51
C GLY A 172 17.61 -1.84 11.17
N PHE A 173 17.82 -0.62 10.66
CA PHE A 173 17.12 0.56 11.09
C PHE A 173 16.55 1.29 9.87
N MET A 174 15.25 1.59 9.91
CA MET A 174 14.55 2.26 8.84
C MET A 174 14.23 3.70 9.24
N THR A 175 14.52 4.66 8.37
CA THR A 175 13.97 6.00 8.44
C THR A 175 13.03 6.21 7.26
N THR A 176 11.75 6.50 7.52
CA THR A 176 10.90 6.95 6.42
C THR A 176 10.86 8.48 6.37
N ILE A 177 11.26 9.03 5.22
CA ILE A 177 11.04 10.43 4.85
C ILE A 177 9.64 10.48 4.24
N HIS A 178 8.67 10.94 5.02
CA HIS A 178 7.27 10.70 4.73
C HIS A 178 6.52 12.00 4.42
N ALA A 179 5.70 11.98 3.38
CA ALA A 179 4.75 13.05 3.10
C ALA A 179 3.87 13.34 4.32
N TYR A 180 3.42 14.57 4.49
CA TYR A 180 2.46 14.90 5.54
C TYR A 180 1.11 14.20 5.29
N THR A 181 0.35 13.97 6.35
CA THR A 181 -0.97 13.35 6.29
C THR A 181 -1.98 14.15 7.11
N ASN A 182 -3.27 13.82 7.00
CA ASN A 182 -4.32 14.46 7.80
C ASN A 182 -4.16 14.26 9.32
N ASP A 183 -3.24 13.42 9.78
CA ASP A 183 -2.86 13.30 11.19
C ASP A 183 -1.99 14.48 11.67
N GLN A 184 -1.56 15.39 10.78
CA GLN A 184 -0.80 16.58 11.10
C GLN A 184 -1.66 17.85 10.93
N ASN A 185 -1.35 18.86 11.73
CA ASN A 185 -2.01 20.16 11.62
C ASN A 185 -1.44 20.98 10.45
N VAL A 186 -2.31 21.66 9.71
CA VAL A 186 -1.91 22.62 8.66
C VAL A 186 -1.23 23.85 9.29
N LEU A 187 -1.78 24.37 10.39
CA LEU A 187 -1.19 25.39 11.25
C LEU A 187 -1.02 24.82 12.67
N ASP A 188 -0.27 25.50 13.51
CA ASP A 188 -0.07 25.09 14.90
C ASP A 188 -1.41 24.91 15.63
N GLY A 189 -1.63 23.75 16.22
CA GLY A 189 -2.91 23.39 16.84
C GLY A 189 -2.81 22.19 17.77
N ASN A 190 -3.92 21.76 18.34
CA ASN A 190 -3.96 20.69 19.30
C ASN A 190 -3.62 19.34 18.67
N HIS A 191 -2.67 18.62 19.24
CA HIS A 191 -2.32 17.25 18.89
C HIS A 191 -1.65 16.55 20.08
N LYS A 192 -1.88 15.26 20.27
CA LYS A 192 -1.23 14.47 21.36
C LYS A 192 0.30 14.36 21.20
N ASP A 193 0.80 14.33 19.97
CA ASP A 193 2.23 14.47 19.66
C ASP A 193 2.51 15.94 19.37
N LEU A 194 3.30 16.58 20.25
CA LEU A 194 3.60 18.02 20.16
C LEU A 194 4.38 18.40 18.90
N ARG A 195 5.08 17.47 18.27
CA ARG A 195 5.76 17.72 16.98
C ARG A 195 4.76 17.72 15.83
N ARG A 196 3.76 16.83 15.83
CA ARG A 196 2.67 16.83 14.84
C ARG A 196 1.67 17.99 15.05
N ALA A 197 1.72 18.65 16.20
CA ALA A 197 0.96 19.86 16.50
C ALA A 197 1.40 21.08 15.67
N ARG A 198 2.56 21.00 15.01
CA ARG A 198 3.16 22.12 14.26
C ARG A 198 2.74 22.08 12.79
N ALA A 199 2.80 23.26 12.15
CA ALA A 199 2.43 23.46 10.75
C ALA A 199 3.20 22.54 9.79
N CYS A 200 2.50 21.58 9.19
CA CYS A 200 3.09 20.51 8.38
C CYS A 200 3.73 21.00 7.08
N GLY A 201 3.22 22.07 6.50
CA GLY A 201 3.73 22.65 5.25
C GLY A 201 4.99 23.51 5.43
N LEU A 202 5.42 23.78 6.69
CA LEU A 202 6.56 24.64 7.01
C LEU A 202 7.68 23.92 7.77
N SER A 203 7.49 22.65 8.13
CA SER A 203 8.38 21.98 9.09
C SER A 203 8.71 20.55 8.68
N MET A 204 9.96 20.15 8.89
CA MET A 204 10.31 18.73 9.02
C MET A 204 9.96 18.27 10.44
N VAL A 205 9.17 17.20 10.55
CA VAL A 205 8.64 16.73 11.83
C VAL A 205 9.14 15.32 12.12
N PRO A 206 10.17 15.14 12.97
CA PRO A 206 10.56 13.82 13.46
C PRO A 206 9.44 13.23 14.32
N THR A 207 9.08 11.96 14.09
CA THR A 207 8.02 11.29 14.84
C THR A 207 8.24 9.78 14.84
N THR A 208 7.42 9.06 15.58
CA THR A 208 7.50 7.61 15.68
C THR A 208 6.78 6.92 14.53
N THR A 209 7.19 5.70 14.20
CA THR A 209 6.50 4.77 13.32
C THR A 209 6.60 3.35 13.87
N GLY A 210 5.53 2.58 13.74
CA GLY A 210 5.53 1.16 14.06
C GLY A 210 5.88 0.26 12.87
N ALA A 211 6.12 0.84 11.68
CA ALA A 211 6.23 0.10 10.43
C ALA A 211 7.33 -0.98 10.47
N ALA A 212 8.52 -0.66 10.96
CA ALA A 212 9.62 -1.61 11.05
C ALA A 212 9.31 -2.76 12.04
N LYS A 213 8.65 -2.46 13.16
CA LYS A 213 8.25 -3.48 14.15
C LYS A 213 7.17 -4.42 13.60
N THR A 214 6.28 -3.92 12.74
CA THR A 214 5.25 -4.72 12.07
C THR A 214 5.85 -5.76 11.12
N ILE A 215 7.07 -5.54 10.61
CA ILE A 215 7.77 -6.54 9.78
C ILE A 215 7.89 -7.89 10.50
N GLY A 216 8.13 -7.91 11.80
CA GLY A 216 8.19 -9.14 12.59
C GLY A 216 6.86 -9.91 12.68
N SER A 217 5.72 -9.32 12.33
CA SER A 217 4.43 -10.01 12.20
C SER A 217 4.21 -10.57 10.79
N VAL A 218 4.94 -10.07 9.80
CA VAL A 218 4.85 -10.45 8.38
C VAL A 218 5.97 -11.42 7.99
N ILE A 219 7.16 -11.21 8.56
CA ILE A 219 8.36 -12.05 8.39
C ILE A 219 8.85 -12.42 9.80
N PRO A 220 8.39 -13.53 10.39
CA PRO A 220 8.62 -13.87 11.79
C PRO A 220 10.10 -13.95 12.19
N GLU A 221 10.98 -14.35 11.27
CA GLU A 221 12.42 -14.49 11.47
C GLU A 221 13.11 -13.15 11.79
N LEU A 222 12.46 -12.04 11.46
CA LEU A 222 12.96 -10.67 11.70
C LEU A 222 12.35 -10.02 12.94
N LYS A 223 11.57 -10.77 13.72
CA LYS A 223 10.99 -10.24 14.96
C LYS A 223 12.07 -9.75 15.93
N GLY A 224 12.01 -8.46 16.28
CA GLY A 224 12.97 -7.82 17.19
C GLY A 224 14.31 -7.41 16.55
N LYS A 225 14.53 -7.68 15.26
CA LYS A 225 15.77 -7.31 14.55
C LYS A 225 15.70 -5.97 13.86
N LEU A 226 14.49 -5.43 13.64
CA LEU A 226 14.27 -4.17 12.92
C LEU A 226 13.59 -3.14 13.83
N ASP A 227 14.06 -1.88 13.75
CA ASP A 227 13.38 -0.72 14.34
C ASP A 227 13.42 0.45 13.34
N GLY A 228 12.77 1.56 13.67
CA GLY A 228 12.75 2.70 12.77
C GLY A 228 12.07 3.94 13.32
N THR A 229 12.21 5.01 12.55
CA THR A 229 11.63 6.32 12.82
C THR A 229 11.01 6.92 11.55
N ALA A 230 10.26 8.01 11.71
CA ALA A 230 9.72 8.78 10.61
C ALA A 230 10.13 10.25 10.71
N VAL A 231 10.40 10.87 9.57
CA VAL A 231 10.51 12.30 9.41
C VAL A 231 9.46 12.76 8.43
N ARG A 232 8.44 13.48 8.90
CA ARG A 232 7.44 14.09 8.03
C ARG A 232 8.04 15.33 7.36
N VAL A 233 7.83 15.47 6.06
CA VAL A 233 8.36 16.58 5.26
C VAL A 233 7.23 17.35 4.58
N PRO A 234 7.45 18.63 4.17
CA PRO A 234 6.44 19.47 3.49
C PRO A 234 6.14 19.02 2.05
N VAL A 235 5.77 17.76 1.86
CA VAL A 235 5.40 17.14 0.58
C VAL A 235 4.04 16.50 0.75
N SER A 236 3.15 16.66 -0.23
CA SER A 236 1.75 16.24 -0.13
C SER A 236 1.54 14.73 -0.32
N ASN A 237 2.39 14.09 -1.11
CA ASN A 237 2.32 12.65 -1.40
C ASN A 237 3.68 12.16 -1.86
N VAL A 238 3.86 10.86 -1.90
CA VAL A 238 5.09 10.10 -2.15
C VAL A 238 6.10 10.26 -1.02
N SER A 239 6.44 9.14 -0.46
CA SER A 239 7.37 8.98 0.66
C SER A 239 8.55 8.12 0.23
N MET A 240 9.61 8.13 1.03
CA MET A 240 10.80 7.31 0.81
C MET A 240 11.15 6.52 2.07
N VAL A 241 11.45 5.25 1.91
CA VAL A 241 12.13 4.43 2.93
C VAL A 241 13.64 4.51 2.70
N ASP A 242 14.37 4.83 3.74
CA ASP A 242 15.82 4.71 3.85
C ASP A 242 16.10 3.57 4.84
N PHE A 243 16.61 2.45 4.35
CA PHE A 243 16.83 1.26 5.16
C PHE A 243 18.30 0.90 5.22
N THR A 244 18.89 1.04 6.42
CA THR A 244 20.27 0.66 6.73
C THR A 244 20.25 -0.66 7.51
N PHE A 245 21.08 -1.62 7.11
CA PHE A 245 21.06 -2.96 7.68
C PHE A 245 22.43 -3.65 7.64
N THR A 246 22.54 -4.72 8.44
CA THR A 246 23.68 -5.64 8.42
C THR A 246 23.21 -7.05 8.11
N THR A 247 24.08 -7.86 7.51
CA THR A 247 23.76 -9.20 7.02
C THR A 247 24.78 -10.25 7.48
N ASP A 248 24.42 -11.54 7.42
CA ASP A 248 25.36 -12.63 7.66
C ASP A 248 26.31 -12.82 6.46
N LYS A 249 25.81 -12.64 5.25
CA LYS A 249 26.59 -12.76 4.03
C LYS A 249 26.96 -11.36 3.55
N LYS A 250 28.23 -11.15 3.17
CA LYS A 250 28.64 -9.91 2.52
C LYS A 250 28.07 -9.82 1.12
N ALA A 251 27.76 -8.62 0.68
CA ALA A 251 27.31 -8.34 -0.67
C ALA A 251 27.89 -7.02 -1.16
N THR A 252 28.08 -6.89 -2.46
CA THR A 252 28.44 -5.63 -3.14
C THR A 252 27.17 -4.85 -3.48
N VAL A 253 27.33 -3.60 -3.91
CA VAL A 253 26.23 -2.77 -4.43
C VAL A 253 25.57 -3.43 -5.64
N GLU A 254 26.39 -3.96 -6.55
CA GLU A 254 25.95 -4.64 -7.78
C GLU A 254 25.11 -5.88 -7.46
N GLU A 255 25.56 -6.71 -6.52
CA GLU A 255 24.83 -7.91 -6.10
C GLU A 255 23.47 -7.55 -5.46
N ILE A 256 23.41 -6.52 -4.60
CA ILE A 256 22.15 -6.06 -4.00
C ILE A 256 21.21 -5.54 -5.09
N ASN A 257 21.70 -4.73 -6.01
CA ASN A 257 20.91 -4.18 -7.10
C ASN A 257 20.37 -5.28 -8.03
N GLU A 258 21.17 -6.32 -8.31
CA GLU A 258 20.75 -7.44 -9.14
C GLU A 258 19.64 -8.26 -8.46
N MET A 259 19.71 -8.49 -7.14
CA MET A 259 18.61 -9.13 -6.39
C MET A 259 17.28 -8.41 -6.57
N PHE A 260 17.28 -7.07 -6.58
CA PHE A 260 16.07 -6.29 -6.82
C PHE A 260 15.61 -6.34 -8.27
N LYS A 261 16.52 -6.33 -9.24
CA LYS A 261 16.19 -6.51 -10.66
C LYS A 261 15.52 -7.86 -10.90
N ASP A 262 16.09 -8.92 -10.37
CA ASP A 262 15.54 -10.27 -10.48
C ASP A 262 14.15 -10.36 -9.84
N ALA A 263 13.97 -9.80 -8.64
CA ALA A 263 12.69 -9.79 -7.95
C ALA A 263 11.61 -9.00 -8.70
N ALA A 264 11.97 -7.88 -9.33
CA ALA A 264 11.07 -7.06 -10.13
C ALA A 264 10.69 -7.72 -11.48
N LEU A 265 11.58 -8.57 -12.02
CA LEU A 265 11.37 -9.26 -13.31
C LEU A 265 10.72 -10.64 -13.16
N SER A 266 10.74 -11.25 -11.97
CA SER A 266 10.23 -12.60 -11.72
C SER A 266 8.69 -12.66 -11.81
N SER A 267 8.15 -12.51 -13.04
CA SER A 267 6.74 -12.71 -13.33
C SER A 267 6.49 -14.05 -13.98
N THR A 268 5.76 -14.93 -13.32
CA THR A 268 4.93 -15.90 -14.01
C THR A 268 3.59 -15.24 -14.33
N SER A 269 3.46 -14.79 -15.58
CA SER A 269 2.21 -14.46 -16.27
C SER A 269 1.18 -13.55 -15.55
N PHE A 270 1.41 -12.23 -15.61
CA PHE A 270 0.32 -11.27 -15.80
C PHE A 270 0.75 -10.29 -16.89
N GLN A 271 -0.08 -10.14 -17.93
CA GLN A 271 0.15 -9.18 -19.01
C GLN A 271 0.23 -7.77 -18.41
N ARG A 272 1.31 -7.06 -18.72
CA ARG A 272 1.42 -5.62 -18.48
C ARG A 272 0.23 -4.95 -19.14
N VAL A 273 -0.69 -4.43 -18.36
CA VAL A 273 -1.62 -3.42 -18.84
C VAL A 273 -0.81 -2.14 -18.98
N THR A 274 -0.46 -1.82 -20.20
CA THR A 274 0.03 -0.50 -20.56
C THR A 274 -1.12 0.48 -20.35
N LEU A 275 -1.07 1.22 -19.25
CA LEU A 275 -1.93 2.38 -19.08
C LEU A 275 -1.43 3.46 -20.06
N GLU A 276 -2.07 3.56 -21.22
CA GLU A 276 -2.03 4.75 -22.03
C GLU A 276 -2.83 5.85 -21.31
N SER A 277 -2.21 6.48 -20.33
CA SER A 277 -2.64 7.78 -19.85
C SER A 277 -1.55 8.81 -20.20
N ASN A 278 -1.94 9.90 -20.83
CA ASN A 278 -1.09 10.96 -21.37
C ASN A 278 -0.27 11.73 -20.31
N PHE A 279 0.25 11.09 -19.28
CA PHE A 279 1.04 11.75 -18.23
C PHE A 279 2.18 10.90 -17.64
N TRP A 280 2.49 9.74 -18.22
CA TRP A 280 3.65 8.95 -17.78
C TRP A 280 4.42 8.41 -18.97
N ILE A 281 5.69 8.73 -19.06
CA ILE A 281 6.64 8.10 -19.96
C ILE A 281 7.07 6.79 -19.28
N PRO A 282 6.74 5.62 -19.84
CA PRO A 282 7.26 4.37 -19.29
C PRO A 282 8.77 4.35 -19.47
N VAL A 283 9.50 3.99 -18.43
CA VAL A 283 10.90 3.58 -18.58
C VAL A 283 10.92 2.47 -19.63
N SER A 284 11.49 2.74 -20.77
CA SER A 284 11.60 1.81 -21.87
C SER A 284 12.44 0.62 -21.45
N ALA A 285 11.79 -0.54 -21.30
CA ALA A 285 12.52 -1.80 -21.27
C ALA A 285 13.23 -1.96 -22.62
N THR A 286 14.49 -1.67 -22.65
CA THR A 286 15.35 -1.95 -23.79
C THR A 286 15.33 -3.45 -24.03
N ARG A 287 14.83 -3.84 -25.19
CA ARG A 287 14.75 -5.19 -25.68
C ARG A 287 16.15 -5.79 -25.69
N MET A 288 16.47 -6.68 -24.77
CA MET A 288 17.61 -7.57 -24.91
C MET A 288 17.12 -8.88 -25.56
N THR A 289 17.65 -9.12 -26.75
CA THR A 289 17.49 -10.34 -27.51
C THR A 289 18.13 -11.51 -26.78
N SER A 290 17.40 -12.62 -26.73
CA SER A 290 17.83 -13.89 -26.19
C SER A 290 19.01 -14.48 -26.95
N GLU A 291 20.14 -14.72 -26.28
CA GLU A 291 21.00 -15.86 -26.58
C GLU A 291 21.47 -16.48 -25.27
N GLY A 292 21.32 -17.80 -25.22
CA GLY A 292 21.27 -18.59 -24.02
C GLY A 292 22.57 -18.71 -23.23
N THR A 293 22.36 -18.79 -21.93
CA THR A 293 23.28 -19.50 -21.03
C THR A 293 22.47 -20.41 -20.12
N LYS A 294 22.65 -21.71 -20.28
CA LYS A 294 22.15 -22.72 -19.36
C LYS A 294 22.93 -22.58 -18.05
N MET A 295 22.26 -22.16 -17.00
CA MET A 295 22.75 -22.37 -15.63
C MET A 295 22.03 -23.56 -14.99
N THR A 296 22.82 -24.49 -14.49
CA THR A 296 22.40 -25.68 -13.77
C THR A 296 21.75 -25.30 -12.44
N SER A 297 20.55 -25.81 -12.23
CA SER A 297 19.74 -25.60 -11.04
C SER A 297 20.19 -26.51 -9.90
N GLU A 298 20.74 -25.93 -8.85
CA GLU A 298 20.50 -26.34 -7.47
C GLU A 298 20.02 -25.10 -6.72
N GLY A 299 18.75 -24.76 -6.88
CA GLY A 299 18.11 -23.62 -6.27
C GLY A 299 17.05 -24.09 -5.30
N THR A 300 17.14 -23.62 -4.09
CA THR A 300 16.11 -23.63 -3.05
C THR A 300 14.74 -23.33 -3.67
N ARG A 301 13.80 -24.26 -3.50
CA ARG A 301 12.38 -24.08 -3.87
C ARG A 301 11.84 -22.83 -3.17
N MET A 302 11.64 -21.77 -3.93
CA MET A 302 10.75 -20.71 -3.49
C MET A 302 9.33 -21.27 -3.47
N THR A 303 8.67 -21.18 -2.34
CA THR A 303 7.25 -21.55 -2.17
C THR A 303 6.41 -20.78 -3.20
N GLU A 304 5.41 -21.45 -3.78
CA GLU A 304 4.46 -20.86 -4.72
C GLU A 304 3.71 -19.70 -4.04
N GLY A 305 4.26 -18.47 -4.13
CA GLY A 305 3.65 -17.25 -3.67
C GLY A 305 3.36 -16.32 -4.85
N TYR A 306 2.47 -15.36 -4.64
CA TYR A 306 2.21 -14.30 -5.62
C TYR A 306 3.51 -13.59 -6.01
N PRO A 307 3.73 -13.30 -7.31
CA PRO A 307 5.01 -12.79 -7.77
C PRO A 307 5.29 -11.40 -7.19
N MET A 308 6.52 -11.22 -6.70
CA MET A 308 7.01 -9.96 -6.14
C MET A 308 6.92 -8.80 -7.14
N SER A 309 6.99 -9.08 -8.44
CA SER A 309 6.83 -8.13 -9.54
C SER A 309 5.52 -7.36 -9.56
N ASN A 310 4.50 -7.76 -8.78
CA ASN A 310 3.25 -7.03 -8.66
C ASN A 310 3.32 -5.90 -7.62
N VAL A 311 4.29 -5.95 -6.72
CA VAL A 311 4.38 -5.01 -5.59
C VAL A 311 5.72 -4.28 -5.52
N LEU A 312 6.76 -4.80 -6.20
CA LEU A 312 8.09 -4.23 -6.20
C LEU A 312 8.54 -3.88 -7.62
N SER A 313 9.11 -2.69 -7.77
CA SER A 313 9.74 -2.19 -8.97
C SER A 313 11.09 -1.57 -8.64
N ILE A 314 11.84 -1.16 -9.65
CA ILE A 314 13.13 -0.50 -9.53
C ILE A 314 13.16 0.82 -10.29
N CYS A 315 14.04 1.72 -9.88
CA CYS A 315 14.36 2.97 -10.56
C CYS A 315 15.87 3.10 -10.71
N GLU A 316 16.35 3.41 -11.93
CA GLU A 316 17.76 3.67 -12.25
C GLU A 316 17.99 5.14 -12.69
N GLU A 317 16.90 5.89 -12.82
CA GLU A 317 16.93 7.30 -13.22
C GLU A 317 16.98 8.23 -12.01
N PRO A 318 17.55 9.44 -12.14
CA PRO A 318 17.64 10.42 -11.06
C PRO A 318 16.29 11.13 -10.84
N LEU A 319 15.27 10.38 -10.41
CA LEU A 319 13.91 10.86 -10.17
C LEU A 319 13.74 11.38 -8.74
N VAL A 320 12.64 12.14 -8.54
CA VAL A 320 12.25 12.70 -7.24
C VAL A 320 10.80 12.34 -6.91
N SER A 321 10.36 12.65 -5.69
CA SER A 321 9.06 12.20 -5.18
C SER A 321 7.87 12.45 -6.10
N ILE A 322 7.81 13.61 -6.78
CA ILE A 322 6.67 13.95 -7.65
C ILE A 322 6.52 13.00 -8.83
N ASP A 323 7.61 12.39 -9.28
CA ASP A 323 7.63 11.47 -10.42
C ASP A 323 6.99 10.12 -10.13
N PHE A 324 6.76 9.81 -8.85
CA PHE A 324 6.15 8.56 -8.39
C PHE A 324 4.69 8.71 -7.93
N VAL A 325 4.10 9.90 -8.11
CA VAL A 325 2.67 10.09 -7.80
C VAL A 325 1.83 9.18 -8.69
N HIS A 326 0.85 8.51 -8.09
CA HIS A 326 -0.03 7.55 -8.78
C HIS A 326 0.68 6.28 -9.29
N ASN A 327 1.87 5.98 -8.78
CA ASN A 327 2.59 4.75 -9.10
C ASN A 327 1.96 3.57 -8.34
N PRO A 328 1.65 2.43 -9.00
CA PRO A 328 0.93 1.31 -8.38
C PRO A 328 1.78 0.40 -7.49
N TYR A 329 3.10 0.50 -7.56
CA TYR A 329 3.98 -0.38 -6.79
C TYR A 329 4.09 0.03 -5.32
N SER A 330 4.07 -0.96 -4.44
CA SER A 330 4.26 -0.74 -2.99
C SER A 330 5.66 -0.26 -2.65
N ALA A 331 6.66 -0.66 -3.44
CA ALA A 331 8.05 -0.25 -3.30
C ALA A 331 8.69 -0.08 -4.69
N ILE A 332 9.33 1.06 -4.92
CA ILE A 332 10.17 1.31 -6.10
C ILE A 332 11.59 1.53 -5.58
N VAL A 333 12.44 0.50 -5.68
CA VAL A 333 13.81 0.57 -5.17
C VAL A 333 14.65 1.49 -6.07
N ASP A 334 15.21 2.53 -5.47
CA ASP A 334 16.14 3.44 -6.13
C ASP A 334 17.54 2.81 -6.14
N LEU A 335 17.91 2.20 -7.26
CA LEU A 335 19.18 1.48 -7.38
C LEU A 335 20.40 2.42 -7.29
N THR A 336 20.22 3.71 -7.57
CA THR A 336 21.27 4.73 -7.40
C THR A 336 21.53 5.07 -5.95
N GLY A 337 20.54 4.76 -5.07
CA GLY A 337 20.59 4.94 -3.63
C GLY A 337 21.13 3.75 -2.84
N THR A 338 21.67 2.73 -3.49
CA THR A 338 22.27 1.56 -2.82
C THR A 338 23.71 1.84 -2.45
N TYR A 339 24.08 1.60 -1.18
CA TYR A 339 25.44 1.79 -0.68
C TYR A 339 25.87 0.61 0.19
N VAL A 340 27.16 0.28 0.13
CA VAL A 340 27.82 -0.70 0.99
C VAL A 340 29.09 -0.09 1.55
N THR A 341 29.22 -0.11 2.89
CA THR A 341 30.40 0.39 3.60
C THR A 341 30.75 -0.58 4.72
N GLY A 342 31.81 -1.36 4.55
CA GLY A 342 32.17 -2.44 5.46
C GLY A 342 31.06 -3.50 5.55
N ASP A 343 30.46 -3.65 6.74
CA ASP A 343 29.36 -4.58 6.97
C ASP A 343 27.98 -3.89 6.95
N ILE A 344 27.95 -2.60 6.65
CA ILE A 344 26.73 -1.79 6.61
C ILE A 344 26.26 -1.66 5.16
N CYS A 345 25.02 -2.09 4.91
CA CYS A 345 24.33 -1.90 3.64
C CYS A 345 23.20 -0.87 3.82
N ARG A 346 22.93 -0.11 2.79
CA ARG A 346 21.82 0.84 2.74
C ARG A 346 21.11 0.75 1.41
N VAL A 347 19.78 0.74 1.44
CA VAL A 347 18.93 0.85 0.25
C VAL A 347 17.87 1.92 0.45
N ALA A 348 17.45 2.54 -0.64
CA ALA A 348 16.35 3.51 -0.64
C ALA A 348 15.22 3.02 -1.55
N ALA A 349 13.97 3.33 -1.18
CA ALA A 349 12.83 3.03 -2.03
C ALA A 349 11.74 4.08 -1.91
N TRP A 350 11.15 4.45 -3.03
CA TRP A 350 10.01 5.34 -3.17
C TRP A 350 8.69 4.58 -3.06
N TYR A 351 7.64 5.23 -2.60
CA TYR A 351 6.29 4.68 -2.60
C TYR A 351 5.23 5.78 -2.56
N ASP A 352 4.21 5.65 -3.40
CA ASP A 352 3.01 6.47 -3.26
C ASP A 352 2.22 5.97 -2.04
N ASN A 353 2.27 6.73 -0.96
CA ASN A 353 1.67 6.33 0.32
C ASN A 353 0.14 6.37 0.34
N GLU A 354 -0.50 6.87 -0.72
CA GLU A 354 -1.95 6.89 -0.90
C GLU A 354 -2.41 5.91 -1.98
N TRP A 355 -1.91 6.06 -3.22
CA TRP A 355 -2.38 5.28 -4.36
C TRP A 355 -1.98 3.82 -4.27
N ALA A 356 -0.69 3.52 -4.18
CA ALA A 356 -0.22 2.14 -4.08
C ALA A 356 -0.85 1.40 -2.90
N PHE A 357 -0.97 2.06 -1.74
CA PHE A 357 -1.62 1.47 -0.57
C PHE A 357 -3.12 1.21 -0.79
N SER A 358 -3.82 2.08 -1.53
CA SER A 358 -5.21 1.87 -1.92
C SER A 358 -5.38 0.64 -2.80
N LEU A 359 -4.45 0.37 -3.71
CA LEU A 359 -4.44 -0.84 -4.53
C LEU A 359 -4.23 -2.10 -3.66
N ARG A 360 -3.32 -2.06 -2.69
CA ARG A 360 -3.09 -3.18 -1.76
C ARG A 360 -4.35 -3.55 -0.97
N MET A 361 -5.16 -2.59 -0.61
CA MET A 361 -6.47 -2.87 0.01
C MET A 361 -7.37 -3.71 -0.90
N LEU A 362 -7.37 -3.43 -2.20
CA LEU A 362 -8.15 -4.18 -3.21
C LEU A 362 -7.56 -5.57 -3.46
N ASP A 363 -6.25 -5.69 -3.56
CA ASP A 363 -5.57 -6.98 -3.74
C ASP A 363 -5.85 -7.92 -2.56
N ILE A 364 -5.80 -7.41 -1.33
CA ILE A 364 -6.12 -8.19 -0.13
C ILE A 364 -7.61 -8.58 -0.13
N ALA A 365 -8.51 -7.71 -0.62
CA ALA A 365 -9.94 -8.04 -0.75
C ALA A 365 -10.16 -9.20 -1.73
N LEU A 366 -9.56 -9.16 -2.90
CA LEU A 366 -9.61 -10.23 -3.88
C LEU A 366 -9.00 -11.52 -3.34
N LEU A 367 -7.83 -11.43 -2.73
CA LEU A 367 -7.15 -12.57 -2.11
C LEU A 367 -8.01 -13.20 -1.01
N SER A 368 -8.61 -12.41 -0.13
CA SER A 368 -9.42 -12.90 0.98
C SER A 368 -10.69 -13.62 0.50
N HIS A 369 -11.29 -13.14 -0.58
CA HIS A 369 -12.46 -13.77 -1.18
C HIS A 369 -12.12 -15.07 -1.90
N SER A 370 -10.94 -15.18 -2.51
CA SER A 370 -10.51 -16.41 -3.20
C SER A 370 -10.23 -17.58 -2.25
N LYS A 371 -10.05 -17.30 -0.97
CA LYS A 371 -9.80 -18.30 0.09
C LYS A 371 -11.06 -18.72 0.86
N VAL A 372 -12.23 -18.14 0.53
CA VAL A 372 -13.55 -18.53 1.07
C VAL A 372 -14.12 -19.71 0.29
#